data_4d09b1ebe18130400f2e675ee448b8b7
#
_entry.id   4d09b1ebe18130400f2e675ee448b8b7
#
_cell.length_a   1.000
_cell.length_b   1.000
_cell.length_c   1.000
_cell.angle_alpha   90.00
_cell.angle_beta   90.00
_cell.angle_gamma   90.00
#
_symmetry.space_group_name_H-M   'P 1'
#
loop_
_entity.id
_entity.type
_entity.pdbx_description
1 polymer ?
#
loop_
_entity_poly.entity_id
_entity_poly.type
_entity_poly.pdbx_seq_one_letter_code
_entity_poly.pdbx_strand_id
1 'polypeptide(L)'
;MLDSYQRKIDYMRISIIDRCHFQCAYCKSDHPQKLKHQDILSYEQLLLIVDQAIQLGINKFKITGGEPTIRKDYLFFIKELKKREVEVTLTTNGSLFTKKDLDCLKEIGIDGINFSIDTLDLREYFLLTQQDCLETVLDNLFYAYQLKIPVKINCVMDDTFHLKRLNDLMDLIKDKKIAVRFIELMPLNREQRNQKIKDVIKYLKEYPIQEYLDKLGNGPAHYYTIEGYAGYIGFIEALHYKFCHQCNRLRLTSTGKIKPCLFYEEMYDLKPYLNNEKQLRLHLEKAIKLKPKEHHFEENISYTRMNEIGG
;
A
#
# COMPACT_ATOMS: atom_id res chain seq x y z
N MET A 1 -2.92 -10.04 17.99
CA MET A 1 -3.33 -11.47 18.07
C MET A 1 -2.34 -12.34 17.30
N LEU A 2 -2.16 -13.62 17.65
CA LEU A 2 -1.35 -14.56 16.87
C LEU A 2 -2.24 -15.36 15.93
N ASP A 3 -1.77 -15.59 14.69
CA ASP A 3 -2.42 -16.50 13.76
C ASP A 3 -2.07 -17.98 14.05
N SER A 4 -2.52 -18.90 13.21
CA SER A 4 -2.28 -20.35 13.39
C SER A 4 -0.79 -20.75 13.22
N TYR A 5 0.05 -19.86 12.72
CA TYR A 5 1.49 -20.06 12.50
C TYR A 5 2.36 -19.18 13.42
N GLN A 6 1.78 -18.68 14.53
CA GLN A 6 2.44 -17.86 15.55
C GLN A 6 2.95 -16.50 15.05
N ARG A 7 2.43 -16.01 13.91
CA ARG A 7 2.74 -14.65 13.43
C ARG A 7 1.86 -13.66 14.16
N LYS A 8 2.46 -12.56 14.66
CA LYS A 8 1.71 -11.45 15.26
C LYS A 8 1.04 -10.65 14.15
N ILE A 9 -0.29 -10.68 14.10
CA ILE A 9 -1.09 -9.91 13.16
C ILE A 9 -1.46 -8.59 13.85
N ASP A 10 -0.80 -7.50 13.46
CA ASP A 10 -0.93 -6.17 14.06
C ASP A 10 -1.19 -5.05 13.03
N TYR A 11 -1.35 -5.41 11.75
CA TYR A 11 -1.46 -4.46 10.65
C TYR A 11 -2.63 -4.78 9.72
N MET A 12 -3.49 -3.77 9.45
CA MET A 12 -4.60 -3.88 8.51
C MET A 12 -4.50 -2.81 7.42
N ARG A 13 -4.63 -3.23 6.15
CA ARG A 13 -4.86 -2.32 5.03
C ARG A 13 -6.36 -2.18 4.81
N ILE A 14 -6.84 -0.96 4.70
CA ILE A 14 -8.27 -0.67 4.50
C ILE A 14 -8.42 0.02 3.15
N SER A 15 -9.06 -0.65 2.21
CA SER A 15 -9.55 -0.03 0.98
C SER A 15 -10.83 0.72 1.32
N ILE A 16 -10.82 2.05 1.27
CA ILE A 16 -12.01 2.85 1.58
C ILE A 16 -12.89 3.07 0.35
N ILE A 17 -12.36 2.83 -0.85
CA ILE A 17 -13.04 2.99 -2.14
C ILE A 17 -12.37 2.09 -3.19
N ASP A 18 -13.12 1.59 -4.15
CA ASP A 18 -12.62 0.79 -5.28
C ASP A 18 -12.26 1.64 -6.51
N ARG A 19 -12.75 2.89 -6.57
CA ARG A 19 -12.55 3.78 -7.72
C ARG A 19 -11.20 4.44 -7.70
N CYS A 20 -10.61 4.56 -8.90
CA CYS A 20 -9.42 5.34 -9.16
C CYS A 20 -9.62 6.11 -10.48
N HIS A 21 -9.14 7.34 -10.56
CA HIS A 21 -9.16 8.13 -11.79
C HIS A 21 -7.93 7.84 -12.67
N PHE A 22 -6.89 7.17 -12.12
CA PHE A 22 -5.77 6.65 -12.90
C PHE A 22 -6.15 5.33 -13.58
N GLN A 23 -5.44 5.03 -14.66
CA GLN A 23 -5.61 3.79 -15.43
C GLN A 23 -4.28 3.08 -15.61
N CYS A 24 -3.54 2.90 -14.49
CA CYS A 24 -2.22 2.26 -14.52
C CYS A 24 -2.31 0.86 -15.12
N ALA A 25 -1.42 0.57 -16.09
CA ALA A 25 -1.44 -0.65 -16.89
C ALA A 25 -1.42 -1.94 -16.03
N TYR A 26 -0.64 -1.95 -14.95
CA TYR A 26 -0.52 -3.11 -14.05
C TYR A 26 -1.67 -3.21 -13.02
N CYS A 27 -2.47 -2.15 -12.86
CA CYS A 27 -3.56 -2.10 -11.87
C CYS A 27 -4.93 -2.22 -12.53
N LYS A 28 -5.02 -1.87 -13.83
CA LYS A 28 -6.26 -1.81 -14.60
C LYS A 28 -6.87 -3.21 -14.76
N SER A 29 -8.16 -3.23 -14.63
CA SER A 29 -8.99 -4.37 -14.93
C SER A 29 -9.62 -4.23 -16.30
N ASP A 30 -9.58 -5.31 -17.09
CA ASP A 30 -10.29 -5.38 -18.39
C ASP A 30 -11.81 -5.27 -18.22
N HIS A 31 -12.33 -5.63 -17.04
CA HIS A 31 -13.77 -5.58 -16.73
C HIS A 31 -14.00 -4.97 -15.34
N PRO A 32 -13.99 -3.64 -15.19
CA PRO A 32 -14.24 -3.01 -13.90
C PRO A 32 -15.66 -3.34 -13.42
N GLN A 33 -15.77 -4.04 -12.29
CA GLN A 33 -17.04 -4.15 -11.61
C GLN A 33 -17.40 -2.74 -11.10
N LYS A 34 -18.50 -2.19 -11.63
CA LYS A 34 -19.03 -0.92 -11.13
C LYS A 34 -19.79 -1.20 -9.84
N LEU A 35 -19.11 -1.12 -8.70
CA LEU A 35 -19.78 -1.17 -7.40
C LEU A 35 -20.74 0.02 -7.29
N LYS A 36 -21.95 -0.25 -6.82
CA LYS A 36 -22.90 0.81 -6.48
C LYS A 36 -22.46 1.46 -5.15
N HIS A 37 -22.83 2.70 -4.94
CA HIS A 37 -22.49 3.41 -3.69
C HIS A 37 -22.97 2.67 -2.43
N GLN A 38 -24.12 2.00 -2.50
CA GLN A 38 -24.69 1.19 -1.42
C GLN A 38 -23.87 -0.08 -1.08
N ASP A 39 -22.98 -0.51 -1.97
CA ASP A 39 -22.15 -1.70 -1.75
C ASP A 39 -20.91 -1.36 -0.90
N ILE A 40 -20.51 -0.10 -0.90
CA ILE A 40 -19.34 0.41 -0.18
C ILE A 40 -19.75 0.71 1.27
N LEU A 41 -18.93 0.26 2.23
CA LEU A 41 -19.15 0.53 3.65
C LEU A 41 -19.09 2.04 3.94
N SER A 42 -19.95 2.52 4.82
CA SER A 42 -19.84 3.87 5.38
C SER A 42 -18.60 3.99 6.28
N TYR A 43 -18.19 5.19 6.63
CA TYR A 43 -17.06 5.37 7.56
C TYR A 43 -17.39 4.84 8.95
N GLU A 44 -18.63 4.98 9.41
CA GLU A 44 -19.09 4.43 10.68
C GLU A 44 -18.95 2.90 10.70
N GLN A 45 -19.34 2.24 9.60
CA GLN A 45 -19.18 0.78 9.47
C GLN A 45 -17.73 0.35 9.44
N LEU A 46 -16.87 1.10 8.74
CA LEU A 46 -15.42 0.85 8.75
C LEU A 46 -14.82 1.04 10.15
N LEU A 47 -15.26 2.07 10.89
CA LEU A 47 -14.82 2.32 12.27
C LEU A 47 -15.25 1.21 13.23
N LEU A 48 -16.47 0.67 13.09
CA LEU A 48 -16.88 -0.52 13.86
C LEU A 48 -15.95 -1.70 13.65
N ILE A 49 -15.55 -1.98 12.40
CA ILE A 49 -14.59 -3.04 12.10
C ILE A 49 -13.21 -2.73 12.71
N VAL A 50 -12.76 -1.49 12.60
CA VAL A 50 -11.48 -1.02 13.20
C VAL A 50 -11.49 -1.20 14.70
N ASP A 51 -12.57 -0.82 15.39
CA ASP A 51 -12.67 -0.93 16.84
C ASP A 51 -12.56 -2.40 17.30
N GLN A 52 -13.18 -3.35 16.59
CA GLN A 52 -13.01 -4.78 16.87
C GLN A 52 -11.60 -5.28 16.51
N ALA A 53 -10.99 -4.77 15.45
CA ALA A 53 -9.63 -5.11 15.07
C ALA A 53 -8.60 -4.63 16.13
N ILE A 54 -8.79 -3.45 16.71
CA ILE A 54 -7.96 -2.92 17.80
C ILE A 54 -8.04 -3.84 19.03
N GLN A 55 -9.22 -4.32 19.40
CA GLN A 55 -9.39 -5.27 20.50
C GLN A 55 -8.65 -6.60 20.25
N LEU A 56 -8.42 -6.97 19.00
CA LEU A 56 -7.60 -8.13 18.62
C LEU A 56 -6.10 -7.83 18.52
N GLY A 57 -5.69 -6.58 18.84
CA GLY A 57 -4.29 -6.15 18.87
C GLY A 57 -3.75 -5.64 17.52
N ILE A 58 -4.62 -5.29 16.59
CA ILE A 58 -4.25 -4.57 15.36
C ILE A 58 -4.17 -3.08 15.73
N ASN A 59 -3.00 -2.49 15.58
CA ASN A 59 -2.73 -1.09 15.94
C ASN A 59 -2.10 -0.28 14.82
N LYS A 60 -2.01 -0.85 13.62
CA LYS A 60 -1.45 -0.21 12.42
C LYS A 60 -2.43 -0.30 11.29
N PHE A 61 -2.82 0.84 10.77
CA PHE A 61 -3.80 0.94 9.69
C PHE A 61 -3.22 1.68 8.50
N LYS A 62 -3.35 1.09 7.32
CA LYS A 62 -3.00 1.75 6.08
C LYS A 62 -4.25 2.01 5.26
N ILE A 63 -4.53 3.28 5.06
CA ILE A 63 -5.64 3.70 4.23
C ILE A 63 -5.20 3.67 2.78
N THR A 64 -6.02 3.06 1.96
CA THR A 64 -5.82 2.87 0.54
C THR A 64 -7.17 2.73 -0.17
N GLY A 65 -7.19 2.21 -1.38
CA GLY A 65 -8.40 1.99 -2.16
C GLY A 65 -8.01 1.72 -3.61
N GLY A 66 -8.87 2.15 -4.53
CA GLY A 66 -8.39 2.60 -5.82
C GLY A 66 -7.55 3.85 -5.55
N GLU A 67 -8.19 5.02 -5.44
CA GLU A 67 -7.53 6.22 -4.93
C GLU A 67 -8.33 6.78 -3.74
N PRO A 68 -7.80 6.72 -2.52
CA PRO A 68 -8.55 7.08 -1.31
C PRO A 68 -8.97 8.55 -1.27
N THR A 69 -8.21 9.45 -1.89
CA THR A 69 -8.50 10.90 -1.90
C THR A 69 -9.71 11.28 -2.77
N ILE A 70 -10.20 10.36 -3.62
CA ILE A 70 -11.48 10.53 -4.34
C ILE A 70 -12.67 10.45 -3.38
N ARG A 71 -12.56 9.67 -2.31
CA ARG A 71 -13.68 9.49 -1.39
C ARG A 71 -13.86 10.76 -0.57
N LYS A 72 -15.06 11.35 -0.68
CA LYS A 72 -15.42 12.53 0.10
C LYS A 72 -15.19 12.27 1.59
N ASP A 73 -14.72 13.29 2.31
CA ASP A 73 -14.50 13.26 3.76
C ASP A 73 -13.48 12.21 4.25
N TYR A 74 -12.51 11.79 3.39
CA TYR A 74 -11.46 10.84 3.77
C TYR A 74 -10.59 11.37 4.93
N LEU A 75 -10.41 12.67 5.04
CA LEU A 75 -9.69 13.31 6.16
C LEU A 75 -10.43 13.11 7.49
N PHE A 76 -11.77 13.16 7.49
CA PHE A 76 -12.59 12.83 8.67
C PHE A 76 -12.29 11.40 9.13
N PHE A 77 -12.25 10.43 8.21
CA PHE A 77 -11.98 9.05 8.57
C PHE A 77 -10.57 8.87 9.17
N ILE A 78 -9.54 9.51 8.58
CA ILE A 78 -8.17 9.48 9.11
C ILE A 78 -8.13 10.11 10.51
N LYS A 79 -8.81 11.23 10.71
CA LYS A 79 -8.91 11.89 12.02
C LYS A 79 -9.56 10.99 13.07
N GLU A 80 -10.66 10.31 12.72
CA GLU A 80 -11.33 9.37 13.62
C GLU A 80 -10.44 8.18 13.98
N LEU A 81 -9.64 7.68 13.03
CA LEU A 81 -8.65 6.64 13.32
C LEU A 81 -7.58 7.15 14.31
N LYS A 82 -7.05 8.35 14.10
CA LYS A 82 -6.00 8.90 14.98
C LYS A 82 -6.48 9.15 16.42
N LYS A 83 -7.77 9.43 16.64
CA LYS A 83 -8.35 9.50 18.00
C LYS A 83 -8.25 8.18 18.78
N ARG A 84 -8.01 7.06 18.11
CA ARG A 84 -7.87 5.71 18.70
C ARG A 84 -6.42 5.37 19.07
N GLU A 85 -5.51 6.34 18.98
CA GLU A 85 -4.08 6.21 19.31
C GLU A 85 -3.38 5.09 18.54
N VAL A 86 -3.78 4.88 17.29
CA VAL A 86 -3.21 3.88 16.38
C VAL A 86 -2.31 4.54 15.33
N GLU A 87 -1.42 3.75 14.75
CA GLU A 87 -0.61 4.19 13.62
C GLU A 87 -1.45 4.20 12.34
N VAL A 88 -1.49 5.35 11.66
CA VAL A 88 -2.27 5.54 10.42
C VAL A 88 -1.37 6.06 9.31
N THR A 89 -1.27 5.30 8.23
CA THR A 89 -0.56 5.72 7.01
C THR A 89 -1.50 5.72 5.82
N LEU A 90 -1.20 6.55 4.83
CA LEU A 90 -1.97 6.67 3.59
C LEU A 90 -1.13 6.20 2.40
N THR A 91 -1.73 5.48 1.45
CA THR A 91 -1.14 5.22 0.13
C THR A 91 -2.03 5.88 -0.93
N THR A 92 -1.44 6.68 -1.79
CA THR A 92 -2.15 7.52 -2.77
C THR A 92 -1.29 7.74 -4.01
N ASN A 93 -1.92 8.08 -5.14
CA ASN A 93 -1.20 8.62 -6.29
C ASN A 93 -0.81 10.09 -6.10
N GLY A 94 -1.37 10.77 -5.09
CA GLY A 94 -0.99 12.13 -4.67
C GLY A 94 -1.49 13.27 -5.55
N SER A 95 -2.24 13.00 -6.62
CA SER A 95 -2.63 14.03 -7.61
C SER A 95 -3.77 14.94 -7.15
N LEU A 96 -4.62 14.47 -6.23
CA LEU A 96 -5.81 15.21 -5.79
C LEU A 96 -5.61 15.98 -4.48
N PHE A 97 -4.44 15.92 -3.86
CA PHE A 97 -4.18 16.73 -2.69
C PHE A 97 -4.20 18.22 -3.02
N THR A 98 -4.85 18.97 -2.16
CA THR A 98 -4.60 20.39 -2.01
C THR A 98 -3.58 20.62 -0.88
N LYS A 99 -2.94 21.78 -0.84
CA LYS A 99 -2.05 22.13 0.29
C LYS A 99 -2.80 22.10 1.63
N LYS A 100 -4.08 22.51 1.64
CA LYS A 100 -4.94 22.44 2.82
C LYS A 100 -5.16 21.00 3.31
N ASP A 101 -5.27 20.04 2.41
CA ASP A 101 -5.40 18.63 2.80
C ASP A 101 -4.12 18.15 3.49
N LEU A 102 -2.95 18.51 2.96
CA LEU A 102 -1.66 18.16 3.52
C LEU A 102 -1.42 18.84 4.88
N ASP A 103 -1.79 20.13 5.01
CA ASP A 103 -1.78 20.83 6.30
C ASP A 103 -2.68 20.13 7.32
N CYS A 104 -3.90 19.78 6.94
CA CYS A 104 -4.85 19.04 7.79
C CYS A 104 -4.28 17.66 8.18
N LEU A 105 -3.67 16.91 7.25
CA LEU A 105 -3.03 15.62 7.57
C LEU A 105 -1.88 15.79 8.55
N LYS A 106 -1.12 16.89 8.46
CA LYS A 106 -0.07 17.22 9.43
C LYS A 106 -0.66 17.51 10.82
N GLU A 107 -1.72 18.30 10.89
CA GLU A 107 -2.43 18.63 12.14
C GLU A 107 -3.07 17.39 12.79
N ILE A 108 -3.66 16.51 11.97
CA ILE A 108 -4.19 15.21 12.43
C ILE A 108 -3.08 14.32 13.00
N GLY A 109 -1.84 14.53 12.61
CA GLY A 109 -0.70 13.71 13.03
C GLY A 109 -0.64 12.38 12.30
N ILE A 110 -0.83 12.37 10.96
CA ILE A 110 -0.66 11.16 10.16
C ILE A 110 0.77 10.63 10.28
N ASP A 111 0.93 9.31 10.38
CA ASP A 111 2.24 8.67 10.60
C ASP A 111 3.04 8.47 9.31
N GLY A 112 2.44 8.72 8.15
CA GLY A 112 3.16 8.76 6.88
C GLY A 112 2.28 8.64 5.65
N ILE A 113 2.82 9.14 4.54
CA ILE A 113 2.19 9.08 3.22
C ILE A 113 3.10 8.33 2.26
N ASN A 114 2.53 7.35 1.54
CA ASN A 114 3.23 6.66 0.47
C ASN A 114 2.67 7.14 -0.86
N PHE A 115 3.50 7.81 -1.64
CA PHE A 115 3.18 8.26 -2.99
C PHE A 115 3.50 7.15 -3.99
N SER A 116 2.58 6.85 -4.89
CA SER A 116 2.79 5.90 -5.98
C SER A 116 3.32 6.67 -7.19
N ILE A 117 4.62 6.55 -7.46
CA ILE A 117 5.32 7.24 -8.55
C ILE A 117 6.29 6.24 -9.19
N ASP A 118 5.97 5.82 -10.42
CA ASP A 118 6.76 4.79 -11.12
C ASP A 118 7.86 5.38 -12.00
N THR A 119 7.75 6.64 -12.41
CA THR A 119 8.73 7.36 -13.23
C THR A 119 8.67 8.85 -12.98
N LEU A 120 9.79 9.54 -13.26
CA LEU A 120 9.87 11.02 -13.27
C LEU A 120 9.85 11.61 -14.70
N ASP A 121 9.75 10.75 -15.72
CA ASP A 121 9.59 11.18 -17.11
C ASP A 121 8.11 11.44 -17.42
N LEU A 122 7.76 12.65 -17.85
CA LEU A 122 6.38 13.09 -18.11
C LEU A 122 5.66 12.20 -19.14
N ARG A 123 6.37 11.84 -20.22
CA ARG A 123 5.79 11.00 -21.28
C ARG A 123 5.52 9.58 -20.79
N GLU A 124 6.49 9.00 -20.10
CA GLU A 124 6.32 7.67 -19.52
C GLU A 124 5.22 7.67 -18.45
N TYR A 125 5.16 8.70 -17.60
CA TYR A 125 4.13 8.84 -16.59
C TYR A 125 2.72 8.84 -17.22
N PHE A 126 2.55 9.62 -18.29
CA PHE A 126 1.29 9.63 -19.05
C PHE A 126 0.97 8.24 -19.64
N LEU A 127 1.95 7.57 -20.25
CA LEU A 127 1.75 6.23 -20.82
C LEU A 127 1.35 5.20 -19.75
N LEU A 128 1.94 5.27 -18.56
CA LEU A 128 1.67 4.35 -17.46
C LEU A 128 0.33 4.62 -16.77
N THR A 129 -0.02 5.88 -16.55
CA THR A 129 -1.13 6.28 -15.67
C THR A 129 -2.36 6.78 -16.41
N GLN A 130 -2.20 7.17 -17.69
CA GLN A 130 -3.17 7.90 -18.52
C GLN A 130 -3.58 9.25 -17.89
N GLN A 131 -2.65 9.90 -17.17
CA GLN A 131 -2.84 11.20 -16.54
C GLN A 131 -1.63 12.09 -16.77
N ASP A 132 -1.88 13.39 -16.96
CA ASP A 132 -0.86 14.42 -17.13
C ASP A 132 -0.79 15.28 -15.88
N CYS A 133 -0.30 14.71 -14.77
CA CYS A 133 -0.27 15.40 -13.47
C CYS A 133 0.98 15.10 -12.63
N LEU A 134 2.06 14.63 -13.25
CA LEU A 134 3.30 14.30 -12.53
C LEU A 134 3.84 15.49 -11.72
N GLU A 135 3.86 16.68 -12.31
CA GLU A 135 4.33 17.89 -11.63
C GLU A 135 3.52 18.18 -10.36
N THR A 136 2.18 18.08 -10.45
CA THR A 136 1.29 18.23 -9.28
C THR A 136 1.59 17.19 -8.21
N VAL A 137 1.85 15.94 -8.60
CA VAL A 137 2.18 14.87 -7.66
C VAL A 137 3.51 15.13 -6.96
N LEU A 138 4.52 15.60 -7.70
CA LEU A 138 5.82 15.96 -7.14
C LEU A 138 5.73 17.18 -6.22
N ASP A 139 4.97 18.19 -6.59
CA ASP A 139 4.71 19.37 -5.74
C ASP A 139 4.05 18.95 -4.41
N ASN A 140 3.08 18.07 -4.46
CA ASN A 140 2.41 17.55 -3.27
C ASN A 140 3.35 16.67 -2.42
N LEU A 141 4.18 15.84 -3.03
CA LEU A 141 5.22 15.06 -2.34
C LEU A 141 6.19 15.97 -1.58
N PHE A 142 6.72 16.98 -2.25
CA PHE A 142 7.69 17.89 -1.65
C PHE A 142 7.05 18.78 -0.59
N TYR A 143 5.83 19.23 -0.79
CA TYR A 143 5.11 19.97 0.24
C TYR A 143 4.85 19.12 1.50
N ALA A 144 4.41 17.86 1.34
CA ALA A 144 4.29 16.94 2.46
C ALA A 144 5.63 16.72 3.20
N TYR A 145 6.73 16.61 2.44
CA TYR A 145 8.08 16.49 2.99
C TYR A 145 8.48 17.76 3.77
N GLN A 146 8.22 18.96 3.25
CA GLN A 146 8.46 20.24 3.93
C GLN A 146 7.69 20.38 5.24
N LEU A 147 6.45 19.87 5.28
CA LEU A 147 5.64 19.78 6.50
C LEU A 147 6.18 18.75 7.50
N LYS A 148 7.28 18.06 7.19
CA LYS A 148 7.84 16.97 8.00
C LYS A 148 6.85 15.82 8.25
N ILE A 149 5.98 15.55 7.29
CA ILE A 149 5.24 14.31 7.25
C ILE A 149 6.18 13.22 6.71
N PRO A 150 6.30 12.04 7.35
CA PRO A 150 7.10 10.95 6.81
C PRO A 150 6.57 10.52 5.43
N VAL A 151 7.34 10.71 4.38
CA VAL A 151 6.95 10.37 3.02
C VAL A 151 7.80 9.25 2.45
N LYS A 152 7.20 8.41 1.61
CA LYS A 152 7.86 7.35 0.85
C LYS A 152 7.31 7.33 -0.57
N ILE A 153 8.14 6.91 -1.50
CA ILE A 153 7.76 6.65 -2.88
C ILE A 153 7.66 5.14 -3.09
N ASN A 154 6.59 4.70 -3.72
CA ASN A 154 6.45 3.34 -4.25
C ASN A 154 6.59 3.39 -5.75
N CYS A 155 7.48 2.59 -6.29
CA CYS A 155 7.67 2.39 -7.71
C CYS A 155 7.48 0.89 -8.02
N VAL A 156 6.51 0.57 -8.86
CA VAL A 156 6.31 -0.80 -9.35
C VAL A 156 7.25 -1.03 -10.51
N MET A 157 8.03 -2.09 -10.44
CA MET A 157 8.92 -2.52 -11.53
C MET A 157 8.14 -3.39 -12.49
N ASP A 158 7.46 -2.76 -13.44
CA ASP A 158 6.77 -3.44 -14.54
C ASP A 158 7.75 -3.89 -15.65
N ASP A 159 7.23 -4.49 -16.71
CA ASP A 159 8.05 -5.00 -17.82
C ASP A 159 8.76 -3.88 -18.59
N THR A 160 8.28 -2.64 -18.48
CA THR A 160 8.89 -1.47 -19.11
C THR A 160 9.94 -0.78 -18.24
N PHE A 161 10.13 -1.25 -16.98
CA PHE A 161 11.10 -0.68 -16.06
C PHE A 161 12.53 -0.79 -16.61
N HIS A 162 13.30 0.29 -16.49
CA HIS A 162 14.69 0.40 -16.98
C HIS A 162 15.55 1.24 -16.03
N LEU A 163 16.88 1.16 -16.20
CA LEU A 163 17.86 1.77 -15.29
C LEU A 163 17.75 3.31 -15.21
N LYS A 164 17.28 3.98 -16.27
CA LYS A 164 17.06 5.43 -16.20
C LYS A 164 16.02 5.79 -15.16
N ARG A 165 14.87 5.06 -15.08
CA ARG A 165 13.87 5.29 -14.02
C ARG A 165 14.45 5.09 -12.62
N LEU A 166 15.29 4.06 -12.46
CA LEU A 166 15.99 3.82 -11.20
C LEU A 166 16.84 5.03 -10.83
N ASN A 167 17.70 5.50 -11.74
CA ASN A 167 18.61 6.60 -11.49
C ASN A 167 17.88 7.92 -11.22
N ASP A 168 16.85 8.23 -12.00
CA ASP A 168 16.04 9.44 -11.80
C ASP A 168 15.41 9.46 -10.38
N LEU A 169 14.85 8.31 -9.92
CA LEU A 169 14.29 8.19 -8.58
C LEU A 169 15.35 8.20 -7.48
N MET A 170 16.55 7.67 -7.74
CA MET A 170 17.70 7.75 -6.83
C MET A 170 18.17 9.21 -6.70
N ASP A 171 18.29 9.93 -7.79
CA ASP A 171 18.71 11.34 -7.77
C ASP A 171 17.73 12.21 -6.96
N LEU A 172 16.44 11.91 -7.02
CA LEU A 172 15.42 12.62 -6.23
C LEU A 172 15.66 12.52 -4.71
N ILE A 173 16.23 11.41 -4.24
CA ILE A 173 16.47 11.16 -2.80
C ILE A 173 17.90 11.49 -2.36
N LYS A 174 18.74 11.99 -3.24
CA LYS A 174 20.14 12.26 -2.95
C LYS A 174 20.32 13.25 -1.79
N ASP A 175 19.53 14.31 -1.79
CA ASP A 175 19.55 15.37 -0.77
C ASP A 175 18.32 15.36 0.16
N LYS A 176 17.44 14.36 0.03
CA LYS A 176 16.17 14.27 0.77
C LYS A 176 16.06 12.96 1.53
N LYS A 177 15.72 13.02 2.80
CA LYS A 177 15.47 11.84 3.64
C LYS A 177 14.13 11.19 3.31
N ILE A 178 14.00 10.73 2.06
CA ILE A 178 12.84 10.01 1.52
C ILE A 178 13.26 8.58 1.21
N ALA A 179 12.37 7.62 1.39
CA ALA A 179 12.62 6.24 0.97
C ALA A 179 11.89 5.93 -0.34
N VAL A 180 12.63 5.55 -1.38
CA VAL A 180 12.04 4.97 -2.60
C VAL A 180 12.02 3.47 -2.46
N ARG A 181 10.85 2.86 -2.70
CA ARG A 181 10.65 1.41 -2.64
C ARG A 181 10.34 0.88 -4.02
N PHE A 182 11.20 0.04 -4.52
CA PHE A 182 11.02 -0.71 -5.75
C PHE A 182 10.27 -1.99 -5.44
N ILE A 183 9.09 -2.12 -6.03
CA ILE A 183 8.15 -3.21 -5.75
C ILE A 183 8.14 -4.15 -6.94
N GLU A 184 8.45 -5.40 -6.69
CA GLU A 184 8.35 -6.44 -7.69
C GLU A 184 6.90 -6.55 -8.19
N LEU A 185 6.72 -6.46 -9.52
CA LEU A 185 5.42 -6.67 -10.12
C LEU A 185 4.96 -8.10 -9.86
N MET A 186 3.82 -8.21 -9.22
CA MET A 186 3.18 -9.49 -8.98
C MET A 186 2.29 -9.80 -10.19
N PRO A 187 2.63 -10.83 -11.00
CA PRO A 187 1.85 -11.15 -12.17
C PRO A 187 0.46 -11.60 -11.76
N LEU A 188 -0.55 -10.97 -12.33
CA LEU A 188 -1.94 -11.43 -12.26
C LEU A 188 -2.15 -12.63 -13.19
N ASN A 189 -1.23 -12.89 -14.15
CA ASN A 189 -1.25 -13.99 -15.12
C ASN A 189 0.03 -14.82 -15.01
N ARG A 190 -0.05 -16.15 -15.29
CA ARG A 190 1.08 -17.10 -15.19
C ARG A 190 2.29 -16.78 -16.10
N GLU A 191 2.10 -15.96 -17.13
CA GLU A 191 3.12 -15.74 -18.18
C GLU A 191 4.12 -14.64 -17.86
N GLN A 192 3.87 -13.78 -16.87
CA GLN A 192 4.72 -12.62 -16.57
C GLN A 192 5.62 -12.88 -15.37
N ARG A 193 6.77 -13.51 -15.56
CA ARG A 193 7.86 -13.56 -14.57
C ARG A 193 8.83 -12.42 -14.85
N ASN A 194 8.68 -11.31 -14.13
CA ASN A 194 9.61 -10.19 -14.24
C ASN A 194 10.86 -10.45 -13.38
N GLN A 195 12.04 -10.54 -14.01
CA GLN A 195 13.33 -10.69 -13.32
C GLN A 195 14.03 -9.35 -13.06
N LYS A 196 13.40 -8.24 -13.40
CA LYS A 196 13.96 -6.87 -13.32
C LYS A 196 14.57 -6.54 -11.96
N ILE A 197 13.95 -7.03 -10.88
CA ILE A 197 14.46 -6.77 -9.53
C ILE A 197 15.87 -7.31 -9.31
N LYS A 198 16.20 -8.48 -9.87
CA LYS A 198 17.55 -9.06 -9.77
C LYS A 198 18.57 -8.22 -10.52
N ASP A 199 18.21 -7.74 -11.70
CA ASP A 199 19.08 -6.90 -12.51
C ASP A 199 19.34 -5.56 -11.83
N VAL A 200 18.30 -4.96 -11.22
CA VAL A 200 18.41 -3.73 -10.44
C VAL A 200 19.30 -3.92 -9.21
N ILE A 201 19.11 -5.00 -8.45
CA ILE A 201 19.94 -5.30 -7.27
C ILE A 201 21.41 -5.53 -7.71
N LYS A 202 21.63 -6.23 -8.83
CA LYS A 202 22.98 -6.44 -9.39
C LYS A 202 23.63 -5.11 -9.78
N TYR A 203 22.89 -4.23 -10.46
CA TYR A 203 23.37 -2.90 -10.83
C TYR A 203 23.72 -2.04 -9.61
N LEU A 204 22.88 -2.07 -8.56
CA LEU A 204 23.11 -1.31 -7.34
C LEU A 204 24.34 -1.78 -6.56
N LYS A 205 24.80 -3.02 -6.75
CA LYS A 205 26.05 -3.49 -6.14
C LYS A 205 27.30 -2.78 -6.68
N GLU A 206 27.18 -2.04 -7.78
CA GLU A 206 28.24 -1.16 -8.30
C GLU A 206 28.36 0.15 -7.51
N TYR A 207 27.35 0.48 -6.69
CA TYR A 207 27.35 1.61 -5.77
C TYR A 207 27.82 1.19 -4.37
N PRO A 208 28.39 2.10 -3.58
CA PRO A 208 28.73 1.85 -2.17
C PRO A 208 27.46 1.78 -1.32
N ILE A 209 26.71 0.67 -1.44
CA ILE A 209 25.47 0.44 -0.68
C ILE A 209 25.75 -0.31 0.60
N GLN A 210 24.99 0.03 1.66
CA GLN A 210 25.00 -0.68 2.92
C GLN A 210 23.56 -1.03 3.31
N GLU A 211 23.35 -2.23 3.84
CA GLU A 211 22.05 -2.64 4.34
C GLU A 211 21.66 -1.79 5.55
N TYR A 212 20.44 -1.26 5.53
CA TYR A 212 19.87 -0.49 6.63
C TYR A 212 18.96 -1.39 7.46
N LEU A 213 19.41 -1.77 8.64
CA LEU A 213 18.75 -2.78 9.48
C LEU A 213 17.53 -2.26 10.23
N ASP A 214 17.43 -0.95 10.43
CA ASP A 214 16.27 -0.36 11.10
C ASP A 214 15.03 -0.37 10.18
N LYS A 215 13.87 -0.59 10.79
CA LYS A 215 12.62 -0.62 10.03
C LYS A 215 12.12 0.79 9.73
N LEU A 216 12.04 1.12 8.45
CA LEU A 216 11.37 2.34 7.98
C LEU A 216 9.86 2.12 7.81
N GLY A 217 9.17 1.65 8.86
CA GLY A 217 7.71 1.40 8.88
C GLY A 217 7.34 -0.09 8.85
N ASN A 218 6.06 -0.38 8.55
CA ASN A 218 5.45 -1.71 8.78
C ASN A 218 5.46 -2.63 7.56
N GLY A 219 6.13 -2.22 6.48
CA GLY A 219 6.21 -3.00 5.24
C GLY A 219 7.32 -4.07 5.27
N PRO A 220 7.33 -4.98 4.28
CA PRO A 220 8.34 -6.03 4.16
C PRO A 220 9.59 -5.57 3.37
N ALA A 221 9.75 -4.29 3.13
CA ALA A 221 10.87 -3.78 2.34
C ALA A 221 12.18 -3.97 3.10
N HIS A 222 13.19 -4.49 2.39
CA HIS A 222 14.59 -4.44 2.79
C HIS A 222 15.18 -3.12 2.33
N TYR A 223 15.85 -2.38 3.22
CA TYR A 223 16.35 -1.05 2.93
C TYR A 223 17.86 -1.01 2.86
N TYR A 224 18.35 -0.07 2.04
CA TYR A 224 19.76 0.20 1.84
C TYR A 224 20.00 1.71 1.87
N THR A 225 21.16 2.10 2.38
CA THR A 225 21.73 3.44 2.22
C THR A 225 22.76 3.43 1.12
N ILE A 226 22.97 4.56 0.48
CA ILE A 226 24.03 4.79 -0.49
C ILE A 226 24.93 5.88 0.10
N GLU A 227 26.24 5.70 0.02
CA GLU A 227 27.18 6.72 0.48
C GLU A 227 26.95 8.04 -0.27
N GLY A 228 26.85 9.15 0.48
CA GLY A 228 26.54 10.47 -0.07
C GLY A 228 25.06 10.75 -0.35
N TYR A 229 24.15 9.83 -0.03
CA TYR A 229 22.71 10.02 -0.18
C TYR A 229 22.04 10.23 1.19
N ALA A 230 21.10 11.16 1.26
CA ALA A 230 20.31 11.40 2.47
C ALA A 230 19.14 10.41 2.62
N GLY A 231 18.64 9.89 1.50
CA GLY A 231 17.48 8.99 1.45
C GLY A 231 17.82 7.50 1.45
N TYR A 232 16.81 6.67 1.25
CA TYR A 232 16.91 5.21 1.33
C TYR A 232 16.35 4.56 0.07
N ILE A 233 16.93 3.44 -0.32
CA ILE A 233 16.38 2.53 -1.33
C ILE A 233 15.81 1.32 -0.62
N GLY A 234 14.61 0.91 -0.99
CA GLY A 234 13.97 -0.28 -0.46
C GLY A 234 13.52 -1.24 -1.56
N PHE A 235 13.55 -2.53 -1.29
CA PHE A 235 13.03 -3.57 -2.20
C PHE A 235 11.92 -4.36 -1.54
N ILE A 236 10.84 -4.58 -2.29
CA ILE A 236 9.75 -5.48 -1.92
C ILE A 236 9.70 -6.61 -2.94
N GLU A 237 10.33 -7.72 -2.60
CA GLU A 237 10.51 -8.89 -3.44
C GLU A 237 9.48 -9.97 -3.06
N ALA A 238 8.24 -9.79 -3.53
CA ALA A 238 7.13 -10.65 -3.11
C ALA A 238 7.23 -12.07 -3.67
N LEU A 239 7.90 -12.26 -4.81
CA LEU A 239 8.04 -13.54 -5.50
C LEU A 239 9.38 -14.20 -5.22
N HIS A 240 10.45 -13.41 -5.27
CA HIS A 240 11.81 -13.93 -5.15
C HIS A 240 12.27 -14.11 -3.70
N TYR A 241 11.79 -13.25 -2.79
CA TYR A 241 12.13 -13.34 -1.37
C TYR A 241 10.84 -13.36 -0.53
N LYS A 242 10.28 -14.57 -0.38
CA LYS A 242 9.03 -14.77 0.36
C LYS A 242 9.18 -14.36 1.82
N PHE A 243 8.50 -13.28 2.23
CA PHE A 243 8.44 -12.81 3.62
C PHE A 243 7.19 -13.32 4.37
N CYS A 244 6.60 -14.43 3.93
CA CYS A 244 5.37 -15.00 4.50
C CYS A 244 5.49 -15.32 5.98
N HIS A 245 6.66 -15.77 6.43
CA HIS A 245 6.95 -16.10 7.82
C HIS A 245 6.87 -14.90 8.78
N GLN A 246 7.02 -13.66 8.25
CA GLN A 246 6.91 -12.42 9.01
C GLN A 246 5.65 -11.60 8.65
N CYS A 247 4.76 -12.15 7.82
CA CYS A 247 3.63 -11.41 7.29
C CYS A 247 2.57 -11.15 8.38
N ASN A 248 2.46 -9.91 8.81
CA ASN A 248 1.57 -9.41 9.85
C ASN A 248 0.26 -8.80 9.33
N ARG A 249 -0.06 -8.94 8.03
CA ARG A 249 -1.06 -8.11 7.34
C ARG A 249 -2.39 -8.82 7.12
N LEU A 250 -3.45 -8.03 7.27
CA LEU A 250 -4.79 -8.30 6.75
C LEU A 250 -5.18 -7.21 5.74
N ARG A 251 -6.19 -7.48 4.92
CA ARG A 251 -6.77 -6.51 4.00
C ARG A 251 -8.27 -6.47 4.16
N LEU A 252 -8.83 -5.27 4.30
CA LEU A 252 -10.26 -5.02 4.31
C LEU A 252 -10.61 -4.31 3.00
N THR A 253 -11.55 -4.87 2.26
CA THR A 253 -12.08 -4.26 1.02
C THR A 253 -13.08 -3.16 1.35
N SER A 254 -13.34 -2.28 0.40
CA SER A 254 -14.36 -1.23 0.53
C SER A 254 -15.78 -1.78 0.73
N THR A 255 -16.01 -3.05 0.36
CA THR A 255 -17.30 -3.75 0.52
C THR A 255 -17.44 -4.53 1.82
N GLY A 256 -16.43 -4.51 2.70
CA GLY A 256 -16.48 -5.18 4.01
C GLY A 256 -16.00 -6.63 4.00
N LYS A 257 -15.32 -7.07 2.96
CA LYS A 257 -14.69 -8.38 2.94
C LYS A 257 -13.28 -8.32 3.49
N ILE A 258 -12.93 -9.26 4.38
CA ILE A 258 -11.58 -9.41 4.90
C ILE A 258 -10.81 -10.46 4.09
N LYS A 259 -9.62 -10.10 3.63
CA LYS A 259 -8.73 -10.97 2.85
C LYS A 259 -7.46 -11.23 3.66
N PRO A 260 -7.24 -12.47 4.13
CA PRO A 260 -6.08 -12.81 4.97
C PRO A 260 -4.75 -12.77 4.22
N CYS A 261 -4.75 -13.09 2.93
CA CYS A 261 -3.57 -13.08 2.08
C CYS A 261 -3.87 -12.44 0.73
N LEU A 262 -2.90 -11.71 0.17
CA LEU A 262 -3.03 -11.07 -1.14
C LEU A 262 -3.27 -12.09 -2.27
N PHE A 263 -2.59 -13.24 -2.20
CA PHE A 263 -2.52 -14.24 -3.27
C PHE A 263 -3.66 -15.27 -3.27
N TYR A 264 -4.43 -15.36 -2.20
CA TYR A 264 -5.58 -16.27 -2.13
C TYR A 264 -6.86 -15.54 -2.47
N GLU A 265 -7.80 -16.24 -3.11
CA GLU A 265 -9.11 -15.66 -3.46
C GLU A 265 -10.06 -15.59 -2.27
N GLU A 266 -9.86 -16.44 -1.27
CA GLU A 266 -10.75 -16.51 -0.13
C GLU A 266 -10.85 -15.19 0.61
N MET A 267 -12.09 -14.75 0.74
CA MET A 267 -12.48 -13.57 1.48
C MET A 267 -13.64 -13.91 2.42
N TYR A 268 -13.65 -13.26 3.56
CA TYR A 268 -14.70 -13.42 4.56
C TYR A 268 -15.52 -12.15 4.65
N ASP A 269 -16.83 -12.24 4.39
CA ASP A 269 -17.72 -11.10 4.44
C ASP A 269 -18.04 -10.73 5.88
N LEU A 270 -17.73 -9.51 6.29
CA LEU A 270 -18.01 -8.96 7.62
C LEU A 270 -19.33 -8.19 7.67
N LYS A 271 -19.90 -7.83 6.52
CA LYS A 271 -21.10 -6.99 6.42
C LYS A 271 -22.31 -7.55 7.19
N PRO A 272 -22.59 -8.87 7.21
CA PRO A 272 -23.70 -9.42 7.97
C PRO A 272 -23.59 -9.26 9.50
N TYR A 273 -22.38 -8.99 10.00
CA TYR A 273 -22.08 -8.97 11.44
C TYR A 273 -21.90 -7.55 11.99
N LEU A 274 -22.06 -6.50 11.17
CA LEU A 274 -21.85 -5.10 11.60
C LEU A 274 -22.75 -4.63 12.73
N ASN A 275 -23.94 -5.24 12.87
CA ASN A 275 -24.89 -4.92 13.95
C ASN A 275 -24.63 -5.70 15.24
N ASN A 276 -23.57 -6.53 15.31
CA ASN A 276 -23.26 -7.36 16.48
C ASN A 276 -21.73 -7.41 16.68
N GLU A 277 -21.22 -6.55 17.55
CA GLU A 277 -19.78 -6.42 17.81
C GLU A 277 -19.12 -7.75 18.21
N LYS A 278 -19.77 -8.56 19.02
CA LYS A 278 -19.23 -9.85 19.43
C LYS A 278 -19.07 -10.82 18.25
N GLN A 279 -20.07 -10.89 17.38
CA GLN A 279 -20.00 -11.70 16.17
C GLN A 279 -18.98 -11.14 15.17
N LEU A 280 -18.94 -9.82 14.99
CA LEU A 280 -17.96 -9.16 14.14
C LEU A 280 -16.53 -9.50 14.57
N ARG A 281 -16.23 -9.39 15.86
CA ARG A 281 -14.92 -9.74 16.42
C ARG A 281 -14.59 -11.21 16.22
N LEU A 282 -15.54 -12.11 16.46
CA LEU A 282 -15.35 -13.55 16.25
C LEU A 282 -14.99 -13.88 14.80
N HIS A 283 -15.65 -13.23 13.82
CA HIS A 283 -15.37 -13.45 12.41
C HIS A 283 -14.02 -12.83 11.97
N LEU A 284 -13.62 -11.71 12.53
CA LEU A 284 -12.27 -11.14 12.36
C LEU A 284 -11.21 -12.10 12.93
N GLU A 285 -11.42 -12.63 14.13
CA GLU A 285 -10.53 -13.61 14.74
C GLU A 285 -10.40 -14.86 13.86
N LYS A 286 -11.54 -15.38 13.36
CA LYS A 286 -11.55 -16.50 12.43
C LYS A 286 -10.73 -16.22 11.18
N ALA A 287 -10.90 -15.04 10.56
CA ALA A 287 -10.12 -14.65 9.40
C ALA A 287 -8.61 -14.58 9.69
N ILE A 288 -8.20 -14.13 10.88
CA ILE A 288 -6.80 -14.15 11.31
C ILE A 288 -6.29 -15.59 11.42
N LYS A 289 -7.05 -16.48 12.02
CA LYS A 289 -6.69 -17.91 12.19
C LYS A 289 -6.58 -18.65 10.86
N LEU A 290 -7.39 -18.28 9.88
CA LEU A 290 -7.41 -18.87 8.55
C LEU A 290 -6.36 -18.28 7.60
N LYS A 291 -5.50 -17.36 8.08
CA LYS A 291 -4.40 -16.84 7.29
C LYS A 291 -3.44 -17.98 6.89
N PRO A 292 -3.14 -18.17 5.57
CA PRO A 292 -2.30 -19.26 5.11
C PRO A 292 -0.86 -19.14 5.61
N LYS A 293 -0.15 -20.27 5.72
CA LYS A 293 1.27 -20.30 6.09
C LYS A 293 2.11 -19.48 5.15
N GLU A 294 1.97 -19.75 3.87
CA GLU A 294 2.66 -19.06 2.78
C GLU A 294 1.78 -19.03 1.54
N HIS A 295 2.17 -18.24 0.55
CA HIS A 295 1.50 -18.24 -0.75
C HIS A 295 2.14 -19.27 -1.69
N HIS A 296 1.31 -19.92 -2.49
CA HIS A 296 1.70 -20.81 -3.57
C HIS A 296 1.32 -20.14 -4.89
N PHE A 297 2.04 -19.08 -5.23
CA PHE A 297 1.75 -18.25 -6.40
C PHE A 297 1.82 -19.04 -7.71
N GLU A 298 2.62 -20.09 -7.74
CA GLU A 298 2.78 -20.96 -8.92
C GLU A 298 1.55 -21.83 -9.18
N GLU A 299 0.73 -22.08 -8.14
CA GLU A 299 -0.42 -22.97 -8.20
C GLU A 299 -1.75 -22.22 -8.23
N ASN A 300 -1.83 -21.07 -7.58
CA ASN A 300 -3.08 -20.33 -7.39
C ASN A 300 -2.95 -18.88 -7.90
N ILE A 301 -3.75 -18.51 -8.89
CA ILE A 301 -3.86 -17.14 -9.39
C ILE A 301 -4.99 -16.45 -8.65
N SER A 302 -4.73 -15.29 -8.04
CA SER A 302 -5.79 -14.45 -7.53
C SER A 302 -6.32 -13.57 -8.65
N TYR A 303 -7.59 -13.72 -8.98
CA TYR A 303 -8.30 -12.84 -9.92
C TYR A 303 -8.77 -11.53 -9.26
N THR A 304 -8.52 -11.37 -7.96
CA THR A 304 -8.87 -10.14 -7.24
C THR A 304 -7.90 -9.03 -7.61
N ARG A 305 -8.42 -7.93 -8.03
CA ARG A 305 -7.66 -6.79 -8.56
C ARG A 305 -7.07 -5.96 -7.44
N MET A 306 -5.94 -5.31 -7.73
CA MET A 306 -5.23 -4.50 -6.73
C MET A 306 -6.06 -3.31 -6.24
N ASN A 307 -6.86 -2.66 -7.09
CA ASN A 307 -7.74 -1.55 -6.71
C ASN A 307 -8.91 -1.98 -5.79
N GLU A 308 -9.33 -3.24 -5.82
CA GLU A 308 -10.40 -3.76 -4.95
C GLU A 308 -9.90 -4.06 -3.53
N ILE A 309 -8.64 -4.44 -3.39
CA ILE A 309 -8.04 -4.92 -2.14
C ILE A 309 -6.99 -3.97 -1.57
N GLY A 310 -6.88 -2.81 -2.17
CA GLY A 310 -5.91 -1.79 -1.78
C GLY A 310 -4.49 -2.15 -2.20
N GLY A 311 -4.12 -1.72 -3.38
CA GLY A 311 -2.80 -1.88 -3.98
C GLY A 311 -1.68 -1.20 -3.21
#